data_568e1fdea74eb8d0305e4dd5b2478f23
#
_entry.id   568e1fdea74eb8d0305e4dd5b2478f23
#
_cell.length_a   1.000
_cell.length_b   1.000
_cell.length_c   1.000
_cell.angle_alpha   90.00
_cell.angle_beta   90.00
_cell.angle_gamma   90.00
#
_symmetry.space_group_name_H-M   'P 1'
#
loop_
_entity.id
_entity.type
_entity.pdbx_description
1 polymer ?
#
loop_
_entity_poly.entity_id
_entity_poly.type
_entity_poly.pdbx_seq_one_letter_code
_entity_poly.pdbx_strand_id
1 'polypeptide(L)'
;SAKPEMVCAVGSFEVLCGFRPVDDAVAAGAALGLPRSAVDAVGRADWSTAVASLLAATSDDVDGLVSAAHGIAADGSTDDGHRATADLVLRLAELHPGDPALLLVPLLRHLVLADGDALFVAPGVLHAHLSGLAVEVMTVSDDVVRAGLTTKHVDPAALVEVLRPDRVDVIESPTVPVHRYLAGQSGEPEDPMSKAGVALWRLSGTGLEVDLSDRHGPELVVCTQGTVRIRAAGDRPDLVVGRGEAAWIGPDEGPAELLVDGTAHRVTVGAIA
;
A
#
# COMPACT_ATOMS: atom_id res chain seq x y z
N SER A 1 -13.54 -12.97 -2.92
CA SER A 1 -12.52 -13.61 -2.05
C SER A 1 -11.68 -12.52 -1.39
N ALA A 2 -11.14 -12.80 -0.19
CA ALA A 2 -10.24 -11.89 0.49
C ALA A 2 -8.98 -11.67 -0.37
N LYS A 3 -8.55 -10.40 -0.51
CA LYS A 3 -7.39 -9.99 -1.32
C LYS A 3 -6.40 -9.23 -0.41
N PRO A 4 -5.58 -9.96 0.37
CA PRO A 4 -4.48 -9.32 1.09
C PRO A 4 -3.40 -8.86 0.09
N GLU A 5 -2.78 -7.72 0.40
CA GLU A 5 -1.75 -7.10 -0.42
C GLU A 5 -0.53 -6.75 0.45
N MET A 6 0.67 -6.90 -0.12
CA MET A 6 1.91 -6.46 0.49
C MET A 6 2.63 -5.54 -0.48
N VAL A 7 2.92 -4.32 -0.06
CA VAL A 7 3.58 -3.29 -0.87
C VAL A 7 4.94 -3.00 -0.26
N CYS A 8 6.02 -3.11 -1.03
CA CYS A 8 7.38 -2.76 -0.60
C CYS A 8 7.90 -1.57 -1.42
N ALA A 9 8.27 -0.49 -0.75
CA ALA A 9 8.77 0.72 -1.36
C ALA A 9 10.13 0.50 -2.05
N VAL A 10 10.29 1.07 -3.23
CA VAL A 10 11.55 1.17 -3.98
C VAL A 10 11.92 2.64 -4.09
N GLY A 11 12.76 3.11 -3.19
CA GLY A 11 12.95 4.53 -2.91
C GLY A 11 11.82 5.08 -2.05
N SER A 12 11.50 6.36 -2.19
CA SER A 12 10.38 6.98 -1.48
C SER A 12 9.05 6.61 -2.15
N PHE A 13 8.08 6.16 -1.35
CA PHE A 13 6.74 5.79 -1.81
C PHE A 13 5.66 6.41 -0.94
N GLU A 14 4.73 7.12 -1.52
CA GLU A 14 3.69 7.88 -0.84
C GLU A 14 2.33 7.21 -1.01
N VAL A 15 1.61 7.04 0.11
CA VAL A 15 0.35 6.29 0.14
C VAL A 15 -0.62 6.85 1.17
N LEU A 16 -1.91 6.86 0.84
CA LEU A 16 -2.98 6.91 1.84
C LEU A 16 -3.36 5.47 2.21
N CYS A 17 -3.39 5.13 3.50
CA CYS A 17 -3.79 3.78 3.90
C CYS A 17 -4.38 3.73 5.30
N GLY A 18 -5.61 3.21 5.38
CA GLY A 18 -6.36 3.08 6.61
C GLY A 18 -6.77 4.40 7.24
N PHE A 19 -7.63 4.35 8.24
CA PHE A 19 -8.08 5.55 8.94
C PHE A 19 -7.06 6.00 9.99
N ARG A 20 -7.03 7.32 10.24
CA ARG A 20 -6.36 7.91 11.39
C ARG A 20 -7.02 7.43 12.69
N PRO A 21 -6.36 7.57 13.85
CA PRO A 21 -7.05 7.52 15.15
C PRO A 21 -8.27 8.44 15.14
N VAL A 22 -9.33 8.03 15.83
CA VAL A 22 -10.63 8.75 15.81
C VAL A 22 -10.47 10.24 16.12
N ASP A 23 -9.72 10.57 17.19
CA ASP A 23 -9.54 11.96 17.61
C ASP A 23 -8.80 12.79 16.56
N ASP A 24 -7.78 12.22 15.91
CA ASP A 24 -7.02 12.87 14.83
C ASP A 24 -7.89 13.08 13.58
N ALA A 25 -8.71 12.09 13.23
CA ALA A 25 -9.62 12.18 12.10
C ALA A 25 -10.72 13.22 12.34
N VAL A 26 -11.27 13.28 13.56
CA VAL A 26 -12.24 14.32 13.96
C VAL A 26 -11.61 15.71 13.87
N ALA A 27 -10.40 15.89 14.42
CA ALA A 27 -9.70 17.17 14.39
C ALA A 27 -9.40 17.62 12.95
N ALA A 28 -8.85 16.74 12.12
CA ALA A 28 -8.54 17.05 10.72
C ALA A 28 -9.81 17.32 9.89
N GLY A 29 -10.85 16.50 10.07
CA GLY A 29 -12.12 16.69 9.40
C GLY A 29 -12.81 18.01 9.77
N ALA A 30 -12.81 18.38 11.05
CA ALA A 30 -13.37 19.64 11.51
C ALA A 30 -12.57 20.85 11.01
N ALA A 31 -11.23 20.79 11.04
CA ALA A 31 -10.35 21.84 10.55
C ALA A 31 -10.53 22.10 9.04
N LEU A 32 -10.76 21.05 8.26
CA LEU A 32 -10.98 21.12 6.81
C LEU A 32 -12.44 21.28 6.41
N GLY A 33 -13.34 21.53 7.37
CA GLY A 33 -14.74 21.88 7.10
C GLY A 33 -15.59 20.73 6.56
N LEU A 34 -15.26 19.47 6.89
CA LEU A 34 -16.13 18.35 6.53
C LEU A 34 -17.54 18.52 7.11
N PRO A 35 -18.59 17.98 6.45
CA PRO A 35 -19.94 17.98 6.97
C PRO A 35 -19.99 17.48 8.41
N ARG A 36 -20.66 18.24 9.28
CA ARG A 36 -20.69 17.93 10.72
C ARG A 36 -21.22 16.53 11.02
N SER A 37 -22.22 16.07 10.25
CA SER A 37 -22.77 14.72 10.38
C SER A 37 -21.72 13.62 10.17
N ALA A 38 -20.78 13.83 9.23
CA ALA A 38 -19.69 12.90 8.98
C ALA A 38 -18.67 12.95 10.13
N VAL A 39 -18.28 14.14 10.60
CA VAL A 39 -17.35 14.30 11.74
C VAL A 39 -17.95 13.68 13.00
N ASP A 40 -19.24 13.89 13.28
CA ASP A 40 -19.94 13.27 14.42
C ASP A 40 -20.02 11.73 14.29
N ALA A 41 -20.14 11.18 13.07
CA ALA A 41 -20.09 9.74 12.83
C ALA A 41 -18.69 9.18 13.11
N VAL A 42 -17.63 9.85 12.62
CA VAL A 42 -16.23 9.50 12.94
C VAL A 42 -15.98 9.50 14.45
N GLY A 43 -16.48 10.52 15.17
CA GLY A 43 -16.36 10.61 16.65
C GLY A 43 -17.00 9.44 17.40
N ARG A 44 -17.96 8.76 16.77
CA ARG A 44 -18.55 7.51 17.29
C ARG A 44 -17.91 6.24 16.74
N ALA A 45 -16.82 6.37 16.00
CA ALA A 45 -16.17 5.30 15.23
C ALA A 45 -17.12 4.60 14.20
N ASP A 46 -18.17 5.29 13.76
CA ASP A 46 -19.07 4.83 12.71
C ASP A 46 -18.53 5.21 11.32
N TRP A 47 -17.48 4.53 10.94
CA TRP A 47 -16.75 4.79 9.70
C TRP A 47 -17.60 4.55 8.46
N SER A 48 -18.47 3.53 8.49
CA SER A 48 -19.34 3.20 7.36
C SER A 48 -20.32 4.33 7.06
N THR A 49 -20.96 4.90 8.08
CA THR A 49 -21.86 6.05 7.93
C THR A 49 -21.08 7.29 7.47
N ALA A 50 -19.90 7.56 8.03
CA ALA A 50 -19.08 8.68 7.64
C ALA A 50 -18.68 8.59 6.15
N VAL A 51 -18.12 7.46 5.73
CA VAL A 51 -17.70 7.24 4.34
C VAL A 51 -18.87 7.33 3.37
N ALA A 52 -20.00 6.66 3.69
CA ALA A 52 -21.21 6.73 2.86
C ALA A 52 -21.69 8.17 2.65
N SER A 53 -21.74 8.97 3.74
CA SER A 53 -22.21 10.35 3.67
C SER A 53 -21.26 11.26 2.87
N LEU A 54 -19.94 11.06 3.00
CA LEU A 54 -18.94 11.85 2.27
C LEU A 54 -18.89 11.50 0.79
N LEU A 55 -19.06 10.24 0.41
CA LEU A 55 -19.14 9.84 -0.99
C LEU A 55 -20.46 10.25 -1.67
N ALA A 56 -21.50 10.53 -0.90
CA ALA A 56 -22.76 11.08 -1.38
C ALA A 56 -22.83 12.63 -1.29
N ALA A 57 -21.72 13.27 -0.89
CA ALA A 57 -21.64 14.72 -0.73
C ALA A 57 -21.77 15.47 -2.06
N THR A 58 -22.10 16.74 -1.99
CA THR A 58 -22.31 17.61 -3.15
C THR A 58 -20.99 18.21 -3.66
N SER A 59 -21.01 18.80 -4.84
CA SER A 59 -19.88 19.58 -5.33
C SER A 59 -19.54 20.76 -4.40
N ASP A 60 -20.56 21.38 -3.78
CA ASP A 60 -20.35 22.50 -2.85
C ASP A 60 -19.58 22.06 -1.60
N ASP A 61 -19.75 20.81 -1.14
CA ASP A 61 -18.98 20.25 -0.02
C ASP A 61 -17.51 20.06 -0.41
N VAL A 62 -17.25 19.59 -1.63
CA VAL A 62 -15.88 19.44 -2.16
C VAL A 62 -15.20 20.80 -2.35
N ASP A 63 -15.92 21.78 -2.90
CA ASP A 63 -15.43 23.17 -3.05
C ASP A 63 -15.15 23.80 -1.69
N GLY A 64 -15.98 23.51 -0.69
CA GLY A 64 -15.80 23.91 0.70
C GLY A 64 -14.51 23.36 1.30
N LEU A 65 -14.24 22.05 1.11
CA LEU A 65 -13.00 21.40 1.53
C LEU A 65 -11.77 22.07 0.90
N VAL A 66 -11.79 22.29 -0.42
CA VAL A 66 -10.68 22.91 -1.15
C VAL A 66 -10.45 24.35 -0.67
N SER A 67 -11.53 25.12 -0.45
CA SER A 67 -11.45 26.48 0.09
C SER A 67 -10.84 26.49 1.51
N ALA A 68 -11.26 25.59 2.38
CA ALA A 68 -10.69 25.44 3.72
C ALA A 68 -9.20 25.07 3.66
N ALA A 69 -8.83 24.14 2.77
CA ALA A 69 -7.44 23.75 2.57
C ALA A 69 -6.56 24.92 2.12
N HIS A 70 -7.03 25.77 1.19
CA HIS A 70 -6.33 26.99 0.83
C HIS A 70 -6.16 27.95 2.02
N GLY A 71 -7.18 28.09 2.86
CA GLY A 71 -7.11 28.92 4.06
C GLY A 71 -6.03 28.42 5.03
N ILE A 72 -6.00 27.10 5.30
CA ILE A 72 -5.00 26.47 6.17
C ILE A 72 -3.58 26.60 5.59
N ALA A 73 -3.39 26.36 4.30
CA ALA A 73 -2.09 26.46 3.65
C ALA A 73 -1.52 27.90 3.70
N ALA A 74 -2.41 28.91 3.66
CA ALA A 74 -2.01 30.32 3.74
C ALA A 74 -1.79 30.82 5.17
N ASP A 75 -2.31 30.11 6.19
CA ASP A 75 -2.17 30.49 7.61
C ASP A 75 -0.87 29.98 8.20
N GLY A 76 0.08 30.90 8.43
CA GLY A 76 1.38 30.58 9.04
C GLY A 76 1.31 30.11 10.50
N SER A 77 0.16 30.20 11.18
CA SER A 77 -0.04 29.79 12.58
C SER A 77 -0.60 28.37 12.73
N THR A 78 -1.05 27.75 11.64
CA THR A 78 -1.60 26.39 11.66
C THR A 78 -0.51 25.36 11.95
N ASP A 79 -0.83 24.32 12.73
CA ASP A 79 0.09 23.23 13.01
C ASP A 79 0.47 22.46 11.73
N ASP A 80 1.68 21.85 11.77
CA ASP A 80 2.27 21.20 10.59
C ASP A 80 1.43 20.02 10.09
N GLY A 81 0.70 19.31 10.95
CA GLY A 81 -0.12 18.16 10.59
C GLY A 81 -1.35 18.56 9.77
N HIS A 82 -2.05 19.60 10.18
CA HIS A 82 -3.19 20.14 9.42
C HIS A 82 -2.74 20.76 8.11
N ARG A 83 -1.59 21.46 8.11
CA ARG A 83 -1.00 22.02 6.89
C ARG A 83 -0.65 20.94 5.88
N ALA A 84 0.06 19.87 6.30
CA ALA A 84 0.40 18.76 5.42
C ALA A 84 -0.85 18.08 4.84
N THR A 85 -1.93 17.99 5.63
CA THR A 85 -3.20 17.44 5.15
C THR A 85 -3.86 18.36 4.13
N ALA A 86 -3.83 19.68 4.36
CA ALA A 86 -4.38 20.68 3.44
C ALA A 86 -3.61 20.67 2.11
N ASP A 87 -2.27 20.66 2.15
CA ASP A 87 -1.42 20.59 0.96
C ASP A 87 -1.71 19.32 0.15
N LEU A 88 -1.91 18.19 0.81
CA LEU A 88 -2.28 16.94 0.16
C LEU A 88 -3.66 17.04 -0.51
N VAL A 89 -4.66 17.59 0.17
CA VAL A 89 -6.00 17.83 -0.40
C VAL A 89 -5.90 18.68 -1.65
N LEU A 90 -5.15 19.79 -1.63
CA LEU A 90 -4.99 20.69 -2.77
C LEU A 90 -4.33 19.97 -3.94
N ARG A 91 -3.25 19.23 -3.70
CA ARG A 91 -2.57 18.46 -4.74
C ARG A 91 -3.49 17.41 -5.38
N LEU A 92 -4.27 16.69 -4.58
CA LEU A 92 -5.19 15.67 -5.10
C LEU A 92 -6.40 16.31 -5.80
N ALA A 93 -6.87 17.48 -5.38
CA ALA A 93 -7.94 18.21 -6.05
C ALA A 93 -7.54 18.70 -7.45
N GLU A 94 -6.26 19.03 -7.69
CA GLU A 94 -5.75 19.34 -9.02
C GLU A 94 -5.79 18.11 -9.96
N LEU A 95 -5.54 16.92 -9.44
CA LEU A 95 -5.53 15.67 -10.20
C LEU A 95 -6.93 15.07 -10.39
N HIS A 96 -7.82 15.30 -9.42
CA HIS A 96 -9.17 14.73 -9.36
C HIS A 96 -10.20 15.82 -9.02
N PRO A 97 -10.40 16.82 -9.89
CA PRO A 97 -11.27 17.97 -9.59
C PRO A 97 -12.72 17.50 -9.38
N GLY A 98 -13.31 17.91 -8.25
CA GLY A 98 -14.70 17.62 -7.91
C GLY A 98 -14.98 16.18 -7.48
N ASP A 99 -13.96 15.33 -7.29
CA ASP A 99 -14.17 13.96 -6.83
C ASP A 99 -14.56 13.93 -5.33
N PRO A 100 -15.74 13.36 -4.96
CA PRO A 100 -16.17 13.29 -3.56
C PRO A 100 -15.20 12.56 -2.64
N ALA A 101 -14.39 11.65 -3.16
CA ALA A 101 -13.38 10.93 -2.36
C ALA A 101 -12.29 11.86 -1.80
N LEU A 102 -12.15 13.09 -2.30
CA LEU A 102 -11.31 14.12 -1.68
C LEU A 102 -11.72 14.38 -0.23
N LEU A 103 -13.01 14.27 0.09
CA LEU A 103 -13.53 14.44 1.45
C LEU A 103 -13.08 13.32 2.41
N LEU A 104 -12.59 12.18 1.89
CA LEU A 104 -12.02 11.11 2.71
C LEU A 104 -10.57 11.37 3.13
N VAL A 105 -9.85 12.20 2.38
CA VAL A 105 -8.40 12.45 2.60
C VAL A 105 -8.08 12.88 4.04
N PRO A 106 -8.83 13.81 4.68
CA PRO A 106 -8.59 14.19 6.06
C PRO A 106 -8.73 13.05 7.08
N LEU A 107 -9.47 12.00 6.73
CA LEU A 107 -9.74 10.86 7.60
C LEU A 107 -8.69 9.75 7.49
N LEU A 108 -7.90 9.74 6.40
CA LEU A 108 -6.94 8.68 6.09
C LEU A 108 -5.54 9.03 6.60
N ARG A 109 -4.79 7.98 6.94
CA ARG A 109 -3.37 8.10 7.26
C ARG A 109 -2.59 8.34 5.97
N HIS A 110 -1.83 9.42 5.96
CA HIS A 110 -0.86 9.72 4.91
C HIS A 110 0.51 9.21 5.35
N LEU A 111 1.08 8.29 4.59
CA LEU A 111 2.34 7.62 4.90
C LEU A 111 3.33 7.88 3.76
N VAL A 112 4.58 8.13 4.14
CA VAL A 112 5.71 8.17 3.22
C VAL A 112 6.67 7.07 3.64
N LEU A 113 6.74 6.01 2.85
CA LEU A 113 7.59 4.87 3.08
C LEU A 113 8.98 5.15 2.52
N ALA A 114 10.01 4.79 3.28
CA ALA A 114 11.39 4.81 2.82
C ALA A 114 11.72 3.55 2.00
N ASP A 115 12.88 3.54 1.34
CA ASP A 115 13.34 2.37 0.57
C ASP A 115 13.38 1.12 1.42
N GLY A 116 12.68 0.10 0.99
CA GLY A 116 12.58 -1.19 1.68
C GLY A 116 11.55 -1.25 2.81
N ASP A 117 10.91 -0.14 3.19
CA ASP A 117 9.74 -0.22 4.06
C ASP A 117 8.61 -0.96 3.33
N ALA A 118 7.84 -1.72 4.06
CA ALA A 118 6.69 -2.40 3.48
C ALA A 118 5.39 -2.08 4.24
N LEU A 119 4.29 -2.21 3.54
CA LEU A 119 2.94 -1.98 4.01
C LEU A 119 2.10 -3.21 3.73
N PHE A 120 1.52 -3.78 4.77
CA PHE A 120 0.49 -4.79 4.62
C PHE A 120 -0.88 -4.11 4.55
N VAL A 121 -1.65 -4.43 3.51
CA VAL A 121 -3.00 -3.93 3.30
C VAL A 121 -3.98 -5.09 3.44
N ALA A 122 -4.72 -5.09 4.55
CA ALA A 122 -5.77 -6.08 4.78
C ALA A 122 -6.97 -5.85 3.83
N PRO A 123 -7.69 -6.92 3.45
CA PRO A 123 -8.89 -6.79 2.63
C PRO A 123 -9.91 -5.85 3.25
N GLY A 124 -10.41 -4.88 2.47
CA GLY A 124 -11.39 -3.87 2.90
C GLY A 124 -10.79 -2.61 3.53
N VAL A 125 -9.48 -2.54 3.70
CA VAL A 125 -8.81 -1.30 4.13
C VAL A 125 -8.74 -0.32 2.97
N LEU A 126 -9.24 0.91 3.19
CA LEU A 126 -9.13 2.00 2.21
C LEU A 126 -7.67 2.39 2.02
N HIS A 127 -7.22 2.42 0.77
CA HIS A 127 -5.88 2.86 0.42
C HIS A 127 -5.84 3.49 -0.97
N ALA A 128 -4.81 4.32 -1.21
CA ALA A 128 -4.52 4.89 -2.51
C ALA A 128 -3.00 5.16 -2.63
N HIS A 129 -2.39 4.62 -3.67
CA HIS A 129 -0.99 4.91 -4.00
C HIS A 129 -0.91 6.29 -4.66
N LEU A 130 -0.14 7.20 -4.08
CA LEU A 130 -0.09 8.60 -4.51
C LEU A 130 1.10 8.89 -5.42
N SER A 131 2.30 8.45 -5.02
CA SER A 131 3.51 8.67 -5.81
C SER A 131 4.62 7.70 -5.42
N GLY A 132 5.60 7.54 -6.32
CA GLY A 132 6.76 6.68 -6.10
C GLY A 132 6.71 5.37 -6.86
N LEU A 133 7.61 4.46 -6.51
CA LEU A 133 7.72 3.12 -7.07
C LEU A 133 7.67 2.10 -5.94
N ALA A 134 6.95 1.01 -6.14
CA ALA A 134 6.88 -0.08 -5.19
C ALA A 134 6.78 -1.44 -5.91
N VAL A 135 7.14 -2.49 -5.21
CA VAL A 135 6.80 -3.86 -5.57
C VAL A 135 5.58 -4.26 -4.76
N GLU A 136 4.49 -4.55 -5.45
CA GLU A 136 3.24 -4.99 -4.84
C GLU A 136 2.97 -6.44 -5.18
N VAL A 137 2.59 -7.20 -4.16
CA VAL A 137 2.20 -8.61 -4.29
C VAL A 137 0.83 -8.79 -3.65
N MET A 138 -0.06 -9.42 -4.39
CA MET A 138 -1.44 -9.65 -3.95
C MET A 138 -1.97 -10.99 -4.46
N THR A 139 -3.01 -11.50 -3.83
CA THR A 139 -3.73 -12.66 -4.37
C THR A 139 -4.55 -12.27 -5.59
N VAL A 140 -4.69 -13.20 -6.53
CA VAL A 140 -5.49 -12.98 -7.74
C VAL A 140 -6.97 -12.87 -7.38
N SER A 141 -7.55 -11.69 -7.58
CA SER A 141 -8.98 -11.44 -7.42
C SER A 141 -9.39 -10.20 -8.22
N ASP A 142 -10.52 -10.28 -8.90
CA ASP A 142 -11.17 -9.14 -9.57
C ASP A 142 -12.13 -8.38 -8.65
N ASP A 143 -12.27 -8.83 -7.40
CA ASP A 143 -13.14 -8.21 -6.38
C ASP A 143 -12.48 -6.92 -5.84
N VAL A 144 -12.43 -5.89 -6.68
CA VAL A 144 -11.87 -4.57 -6.34
C VAL A 144 -12.97 -3.54 -6.33
N VAL A 145 -13.23 -2.96 -5.14
CA VAL A 145 -14.18 -1.85 -4.97
C VAL A 145 -13.41 -0.54 -4.77
N ARG A 146 -13.83 0.51 -5.47
CA ARG A 146 -13.14 1.81 -5.48
C ARG A 146 -13.98 2.88 -4.81
N ALA A 147 -13.32 3.75 -4.04
CA ALA A 147 -13.93 4.89 -3.38
C ALA A 147 -13.98 6.14 -4.28
N GLY A 148 -12.98 6.32 -5.13
CA GLY A 148 -12.78 7.50 -5.98
C GLY A 148 -11.29 7.71 -6.28
N LEU A 149 -10.89 8.94 -6.60
CA LEU A 149 -9.55 9.32 -7.05
C LEU A 149 -9.10 8.47 -8.25
N THR A 150 -10.04 8.18 -9.15
CA THR A 150 -9.81 7.28 -10.28
C THR A 150 -10.80 7.58 -11.40
N THR A 151 -10.40 7.27 -12.65
CA THR A 151 -11.30 7.28 -13.81
C THR A 151 -12.10 5.98 -13.98
N LYS A 152 -11.85 4.97 -13.14
CA LYS A 152 -12.54 3.67 -13.17
C LYS A 152 -13.88 3.76 -12.43
N HIS A 153 -14.75 2.78 -12.68
CA HIS A 153 -16.06 2.70 -12.01
C HIS A 153 -15.93 2.69 -10.48
N VAL A 154 -16.73 3.51 -9.81
CA VAL A 154 -16.84 3.64 -8.35
C VAL A 154 -18.21 3.13 -7.92
N ASP A 155 -18.26 2.31 -6.87
CA ASP A 155 -19.49 1.80 -6.26
C ASP A 155 -19.45 2.07 -4.75
N PRO A 156 -20.01 3.21 -4.29
CA PRO A 156 -20.02 3.58 -2.88
C PRO A 156 -20.80 2.60 -2.00
N ALA A 157 -21.86 1.98 -2.52
CA ALA A 157 -22.67 1.05 -1.75
C ALA A 157 -21.89 -0.24 -1.47
N ALA A 158 -21.29 -0.85 -2.51
CA ALA A 158 -20.44 -2.01 -2.36
C ALA A 158 -19.22 -1.72 -1.47
N LEU A 159 -18.65 -0.50 -1.56
CA LEU A 159 -17.52 -0.10 -0.72
C LEU A 159 -17.87 -0.17 0.77
N VAL A 160 -19.00 0.42 1.16
CA VAL A 160 -19.44 0.45 2.57
C VAL A 160 -19.66 -0.96 3.14
N GLU A 161 -20.11 -1.90 2.32
CA GLU A 161 -20.30 -3.31 2.73
C GLU A 161 -18.99 -4.02 3.06
N VAL A 162 -17.92 -3.70 2.33
CA VAL A 162 -16.60 -4.35 2.49
C VAL A 162 -15.63 -3.56 3.35
N LEU A 163 -15.98 -2.32 3.72
CA LEU A 163 -15.11 -1.41 4.48
C LEU A 163 -14.68 -2.02 5.81
N ARG A 164 -13.38 -1.96 6.08
CA ARG A 164 -12.75 -2.37 7.33
C ARG A 164 -11.92 -1.22 7.89
N PRO A 165 -12.21 -0.77 9.11
CA PRO A 165 -11.41 0.27 9.77
C PRO A 165 -10.18 -0.30 10.47
N ASP A 166 -9.66 -1.42 10.01
CA ASP A 166 -8.58 -2.16 10.64
C ASP A 166 -7.28 -1.35 10.66
N ARG A 167 -6.41 -1.71 11.59
CA ARG A 167 -5.11 -1.09 11.73
C ARG A 167 -4.23 -1.43 10.52
N VAL A 168 -3.44 -0.45 10.11
CA VAL A 168 -2.42 -0.58 9.06
C VAL A 168 -1.07 -0.77 9.73
N ASP A 169 -0.35 -1.81 9.35
CA ASP A 169 0.99 -2.09 9.86
C ASP A 169 2.04 -1.74 8.81
N VAL A 170 2.92 -0.81 9.19
CA VAL A 170 4.14 -0.50 8.43
C VAL A 170 5.27 -1.37 8.98
N ILE A 171 5.95 -2.06 8.09
CA ILE A 171 7.11 -2.89 8.38
C ILE A 171 8.34 -2.10 7.95
N GLU A 172 9.17 -1.70 8.92
CA GLU A 172 10.38 -0.94 8.64
C GLU A 172 11.39 -1.72 7.79
N SER A 173 12.16 -0.99 7.00
CA SER A 173 13.19 -1.55 6.13
C SER A 173 14.16 -2.45 6.90
N PRO A 174 14.36 -3.69 6.44
CA PRO A 174 15.22 -4.63 7.13
C PRO A 174 16.69 -4.24 7.00
N THR A 175 17.45 -4.48 8.04
CA THR A 175 18.92 -4.33 8.06
C THR A 175 19.66 -5.59 7.59
N VAL A 176 18.93 -6.68 7.35
CA VAL A 176 19.49 -7.98 6.93
C VAL A 176 19.45 -8.13 5.40
N PRO A 177 20.45 -8.81 4.80
CA PRO A 177 20.53 -8.97 3.35
C PRO A 177 19.38 -9.74 2.72
N VAL A 178 18.81 -10.70 3.44
CA VAL A 178 17.65 -11.51 3.03
C VAL A 178 16.55 -11.33 4.04
N HIS A 179 15.44 -10.78 3.63
CA HIS A 179 14.31 -10.50 4.51
C HIS A 179 12.99 -10.92 3.89
N ARG A 180 12.19 -11.67 4.63
CA ARG A 180 10.80 -11.97 4.31
C ARG A 180 9.88 -10.98 5.04
N TYR A 181 9.04 -10.30 4.29
CA TYR A 181 8.00 -9.45 4.89
C TYR A 181 6.85 -10.31 5.39
N LEU A 182 6.54 -10.16 6.67
CA LEU A 182 5.44 -10.86 7.32
C LEU A 182 4.36 -9.86 7.70
N ALA A 183 3.11 -10.15 7.34
CA ALA A 183 1.96 -9.41 7.80
C ALA A 183 1.62 -9.86 9.24
N GLY A 184 1.18 -8.91 10.08
CA GLY A 184 0.65 -9.26 11.40
C GLY A 184 1.69 -9.39 12.52
N GLN A 185 2.66 -8.48 12.60
CA GLN A 185 3.55 -8.37 13.78
C GLN A 185 2.81 -8.07 15.09
N SER A 186 1.51 -7.82 15.04
CA SER A 186 0.67 -7.44 16.18
C SER A 186 -0.14 -8.57 16.82
N GLY A 187 0.29 -9.84 16.68
CA GLY A 187 -0.27 -10.95 17.47
C GLY A 187 -1.30 -11.84 16.76
N GLU A 188 -1.46 -11.71 15.45
CA GLU A 188 -2.19 -12.72 14.67
C GLU A 188 -1.34 -14.01 14.59
N PRO A 189 -1.94 -15.17 14.82
CA PRO A 189 -1.19 -16.44 14.89
C PRO A 189 -0.66 -16.91 13.52
N GLU A 190 -1.14 -16.35 12.43
CA GLU A 190 -0.72 -16.72 11.08
C GLU A 190 -0.63 -15.47 10.19
N ASP A 191 0.48 -15.32 9.47
CA ASP A 191 0.65 -14.29 8.44
C ASP A 191 -0.38 -14.47 7.30
N PRO A 192 -1.27 -13.46 7.06
CA PRO A 192 -2.31 -13.57 6.04
C PRO A 192 -1.79 -13.81 4.63
N MET A 193 -0.60 -13.31 4.28
CA MET A 193 0.03 -13.55 2.99
C MET A 193 0.48 -15.02 2.86
N SER A 194 1.11 -15.56 3.88
CA SER A 194 1.50 -16.99 3.93
C SER A 194 0.29 -17.89 3.85
N LYS A 195 -0.79 -17.57 4.55
CA LYS A 195 -2.07 -18.29 4.48
C LYS A 195 -2.65 -18.28 3.07
N ALA A 196 -2.44 -17.19 2.32
CA ALA A 196 -2.80 -17.08 0.91
C ALA A 196 -1.80 -17.80 -0.02
N GLY A 197 -0.73 -18.39 0.52
CA GLY A 197 0.30 -19.07 -0.23
C GLY A 197 1.23 -18.14 -0.99
N VAL A 198 1.42 -16.90 -0.54
CA VAL A 198 2.28 -15.90 -1.19
C VAL A 198 3.20 -15.26 -0.15
N ALA A 199 4.48 -15.12 -0.47
CA ALA A 199 5.40 -14.33 0.33
C ALA A 199 6.25 -13.41 -0.52
N LEU A 200 6.53 -12.21 0.03
CA LEU A 200 7.44 -11.23 -0.55
C LEU A 200 8.75 -11.21 0.25
N TRP A 201 9.87 -11.29 -0.46
CA TRP A 201 11.21 -11.18 0.08
C TRP A 201 11.94 -9.99 -0.54
N ARG A 202 12.75 -9.32 0.25
CA ARG A 202 13.75 -8.37 -0.22
C ARG A 202 15.14 -8.99 -0.07
N LEU A 203 15.90 -8.93 -1.15
CA LEU A 203 17.27 -9.40 -1.27
C LEU A 203 18.14 -8.18 -1.57
N SER A 204 19.11 -7.86 -0.73
CA SER A 204 19.94 -6.66 -0.94
C SER A 204 21.36 -6.90 -0.49
N GLY A 205 22.33 -6.75 -1.42
CA GLY A 205 23.74 -6.96 -1.14
C GLY A 205 24.61 -6.91 -2.39
N THR A 206 25.90 -7.11 -2.20
CA THR A 206 26.90 -7.27 -3.25
C THR A 206 27.46 -8.69 -3.15
N GLY A 207 27.36 -9.47 -4.23
CA GLY A 207 27.75 -10.87 -4.24
C GLY A 207 26.89 -11.72 -3.29
N LEU A 208 25.65 -11.31 -3.02
CA LEU A 208 24.75 -12.06 -2.14
C LEU A 208 24.25 -13.32 -2.84
N GLU A 209 24.64 -14.46 -2.31
CA GLU A 209 24.18 -15.77 -2.78
C GLU A 209 22.94 -16.21 -1.99
N VAL A 210 21.89 -16.62 -2.71
CA VAL A 210 20.63 -17.10 -2.13
C VAL A 210 20.27 -18.42 -2.80
N ASP A 211 20.32 -19.49 -2.01
CA ASP A 211 19.95 -20.84 -2.44
C ASP A 211 18.41 -20.95 -2.53
N LEU A 212 17.93 -21.47 -3.63
CA LEU A 212 16.52 -21.74 -3.90
C LEU A 212 16.20 -23.25 -3.95
N SER A 213 17.08 -24.10 -3.42
CA SER A 213 16.89 -25.56 -3.44
C SER A 213 15.65 -26.04 -2.66
N ASP A 214 15.24 -25.29 -1.62
CA ASP A 214 14.07 -25.59 -0.78
C ASP A 214 12.76 -24.97 -1.28
N ARG A 215 12.70 -24.44 -2.49
CA ARG A 215 11.48 -23.88 -3.03
C ARG A 215 10.39 -24.94 -3.23
N HIS A 216 9.15 -24.60 -2.91
CA HIS A 216 8.00 -25.50 -2.98
C HIS A 216 7.00 -25.14 -4.09
N GLY A 217 7.33 -24.17 -4.94
CA GLY A 217 6.45 -23.69 -6.00
C GLY A 217 7.18 -22.83 -7.00
N PRO A 218 6.42 -22.16 -7.89
CA PRO A 218 7.00 -21.18 -8.80
C PRO A 218 7.47 -19.95 -8.04
N GLU A 219 8.46 -19.27 -8.63
CA GLU A 219 8.99 -18.04 -8.09
C GLU A 219 9.08 -16.95 -9.15
N LEU A 220 8.91 -15.71 -8.71
CA LEU A 220 9.16 -14.53 -9.51
C LEU A 220 10.26 -13.72 -8.85
N VAL A 221 11.25 -13.33 -9.63
CA VAL A 221 12.36 -12.46 -9.19
C VAL A 221 12.31 -11.17 -10.00
N VAL A 222 12.21 -10.03 -9.31
CA VAL A 222 12.22 -8.69 -9.91
C VAL A 222 13.46 -7.95 -9.45
N CYS A 223 14.31 -7.51 -10.37
CA CYS A 223 15.49 -6.71 -10.06
C CYS A 223 15.09 -5.22 -10.01
N THR A 224 15.24 -4.58 -8.85
CA THR A 224 14.92 -3.15 -8.67
C THR A 224 16.15 -2.25 -8.68
N GLN A 225 17.32 -2.81 -8.38
CA GLN A 225 18.60 -2.10 -8.48
C GLN A 225 19.73 -3.09 -8.80
N GLY A 226 20.66 -2.70 -9.69
CA GLY A 226 21.81 -3.52 -10.06
C GLY A 226 21.42 -4.69 -10.95
N THR A 227 21.88 -5.90 -10.61
CA THR A 227 21.66 -7.13 -11.39
C THR A 227 21.43 -8.33 -10.49
N VAL A 228 20.66 -9.30 -11.00
CA VAL A 228 20.51 -10.63 -10.41
C VAL A 228 20.91 -11.66 -11.46
N ARG A 229 21.83 -12.55 -11.12
CA ARG A 229 22.17 -13.70 -11.92
C ARG A 229 21.47 -14.93 -11.34
N ILE A 230 20.69 -15.61 -12.16
CA ILE A 230 20.01 -16.86 -11.81
C ILE A 230 20.83 -18.00 -12.40
N ARG A 231 21.40 -18.83 -11.55
CA ARG A 231 22.12 -20.03 -11.91
C ARG A 231 21.19 -21.22 -11.81
N ALA A 232 20.95 -21.87 -12.93
CA ALA A 232 20.19 -23.11 -12.94
C ALA A 232 21.13 -24.31 -12.73
N ALA A 233 20.59 -25.39 -12.17
CA ALA A 233 21.35 -26.63 -12.08
C ALA A 233 21.64 -27.24 -13.47
N GLY A 234 22.82 -27.85 -13.63
CA GLY A 234 23.25 -28.49 -14.87
C GLY A 234 23.90 -27.54 -15.88
N ASP A 235 23.92 -27.91 -17.17
CA ASP A 235 24.59 -27.17 -18.25
C ASP A 235 23.76 -26.02 -18.83
N ARG A 236 22.74 -25.55 -18.15
CA ARG A 236 21.94 -24.41 -18.61
C ARG A 236 22.71 -23.11 -18.43
N PRO A 237 22.65 -22.18 -19.40
CA PRO A 237 23.27 -20.89 -19.25
C PRO A 237 22.60 -20.10 -18.12
N ASP A 238 23.41 -19.30 -17.40
CA ASP A 238 22.90 -18.36 -16.42
C ASP A 238 21.97 -17.34 -17.09
N LEU A 239 20.89 -16.98 -16.39
CA LEU A 239 20.04 -15.86 -16.77
C LEU A 239 20.44 -14.62 -15.96
N VAL A 240 20.69 -13.50 -16.63
CA VAL A 240 20.94 -12.23 -15.97
C VAL A 240 19.71 -11.34 -16.09
N VAL A 241 19.23 -10.85 -14.95
CA VAL A 241 18.08 -9.96 -14.82
C VAL A 241 18.60 -8.60 -14.37
N GLY A 242 18.42 -7.60 -15.22
CA GLY A 242 18.84 -6.21 -14.94
C GLY A 242 17.73 -5.42 -14.26
N ARG A 243 18.06 -4.19 -13.86
CA ARG A 243 17.10 -3.28 -13.24
C ARG A 243 15.83 -3.11 -14.09
N GLY A 244 14.65 -3.30 -13.49
CA GLY A 244 13.35 -3.19 -14.14
C GLY A 244 12.92 -4.45 -14.89
N GLU A 245 13.75 -5.48 -14.90
CA GLU A 245 13.44 -6.78 -15.48
C GLU A 245 12.98 -7.76 -14.41
N ALA A 246 12.29 -8.82 -14.86
CA ALA A 246 11.83 -9.91 -14.01
C ALA A 246 12.06 -11.26 -14.66
N ALA A 247 12.25 -12.27 -13.83
CA ALA A 247 12.34 -13.65 -14.26
C ALA A 247 11.33 -14.52 -13.50
N TRP A 248 10.75 -15.48 -14.22
CA TRP A 248 9.90 -16.52 -13.68
C TRP A 248 10.70 -17.84 -13.61
N ILE A 249 10.67 -18.47 -12.45
CA ILE A 249 11.27 -19.79 -12.23
C ILE A 249 10.11 -20.76 -12.04
N GLY A 250 9.92 -21.66 -12.99
CA GLY A 250 8.82 -22.62 -12.98
C GLY A 250 8.93 -23.64 -11.83
N PRO A 251 7.80 -24.25 -11.41
CA PRO A 251 7.82 -25.23 -10.32
C PRO A 251 8.62 -26.48 -10.66
N ASP A 252 8.71 -26.84 -11.94
CA ASP A 252 9.41 -28.05 -12.42
C ASP A 252 10.88 -27.78 -12.80
N GLU A 253 11.34 -26.52 -12.68
CA GLU A 253 12.74 -26.21 -12.87
C GLU A 253 13.57 -26.69 -11.66
N GLY A 254 14.72 -27.32 -11.92
CA GLY A 254 15.57 -27.86 -10.87
C GLY A 254 16.07 -26.80 -9.88
N PRO A 255 16.93 -27.16 -8.93
CA PRO A 255 17.51 -26.22 -7.98
C PRO A 255 18.13 -25.03 -8.71
N ALA A 256 17.98 -23.87 -8.13
CA ALA A 256 18.52 -22.62 -8.65
C ALA A 256 19.21 -21.84 -7.52
N GLU A 257 20.10 -20.95 -7.90
CA GLU A 257 20.78 -20.02 -6.99
C GLU A 257 20.68 -18.62 -7.56
N LEU A 258 20.42 -17.63 -6.69
CA LEU A 258 20.49 -16.22 -7.06
C LEU A 258 21.81 -15.63 -6.58
N LEU A 259 22.51 -14.94 -7.47
CA LEU A 259 23.62 -14.06 -7.13
C LEU A 259 23.13 -12.62 -7.32
N VAL A 260 23.00 -11.88 -6.22
CA VAL A 260 22.45 -10.51 -6.21
C VAL A 260 23.57 -9.50 -6.02
N ASP A 261 23.68 -8.57 -6.98
CA ASP A 261 24.53 -7.38 -6.91
C ASP A 261 23.63 -6.13 -7.00
N GLY A 262 23.09 -5.73 -5.87
CA GLY A 262 22.12 -4.63 -5.77
C GLY A 262 20.91 -5.01 -4.91
N THR A 263 19.68 -4.77 -5.42
CA THR A 263 18.43 -5.09 -4.75
C THR A 263 17.47 -5.79 -5.68
N ALA A 264 16.89 -6.88 -5.20
CA ALA A 264 15.84 -7.63 -5.87
C ALA A 264 14.71 -7.98 -4.90
N HIS A 265 13.54 -8.25 -5.47
CA HIS A 265 12.41 -8.76 -4.76
C HIS A 265 12.06 -10.16 -5.31
N ARG A 266 11.93 -11.11 -4.39
CA ARG A 266 11.54 -12.48 -4.69
C ARG A 266 10.12 -12.70 -4.19
N VAL A 267 9.28 -13.27 -5.02
CA VAL A 267 7.93 -13.68 -4.67
C VAL A 267 7.86 -15.18 -4.73
N THR A 268 7.49 -15.82 -3.62
CA THR A 268 7.27 -17.26 -3.55
C THR A 268 5.78 -17.55 -3.55
N VAL A 269 5.36 -18.59 -4.27
CA VAL A 269 3.97 -19.03 -4.36
C VAL A 269 3.89 -20.51 -4.03
N GLY A 270 2.93 -20.91 -3.19
CA GLY A 270 2.75 -22.30 -2.74
C GLY A 270 2.75 -22.44 -1.22
N ALA A 271 3.01 -23.65 -0.73
CA ALA A 271 3.13 -23.89 0.70
C ALA A 271 4.39 -23.16 1.23
N ILE A 272 4.18 -22.19 2.08
CA ILE A 272 5.24 -21.38 2.68
C ILE A 272 5.36 -21.84 4.14
N ALA A 273 6.47 -22.50 4.45
CA ALA A 273 6.78 -22.98 5.81
C ALA A 273 7.20 -21.85 6.75
#